data_2d6512641dad834b7c0a2fe0613fa33e
#
_entry.id   2d6512641dad834b7c0a2fe0613fa33e
#
_cell.length_a   1.000
_cell.length_b   1.000
_cell.length_c   1.000
_cell.angle_alpha   90.00
_cell.angle_beta   90.00
_cell.angle_gamma   90.00
#
_symmetry.space_group_name_H-M   'P 1'
#
loop_
_entity.id
_entity.type
_entity.pdbx_description
1 polymer ?
#
loop_
_entity_poly.entity_id
_entity_poly.type
_entity_poly.pdbx_seq_one_letter_code
_entity_poly.pdbx_strand_id
1 'polypeptide(L)'
;MVYLHVPFCRSFCTYCDFYSEIACRGRDAQSFELYAQALCAEASRRQDEIAATRDLNTLYVGGGTPSVLPPSLLRRMLASLTTGGVPPEPPASLRSGTEQQHGSFPEPFTEFTIEVNPEDIVEKGMDYVRELLALGVNRVSMGVQSLDDGILRWMNRRHVAARSRQAFGILREAGVRNISIDLIFGISQLSEAIFAETLREVLAWRPEHVSAYQLSIEGGSALAELVRQGRYSEAPQEQCAAQYRQLCDALRAAGYVHYEISNWALPGREAIHNSAYWSRHPYVGLGPAAHSFHDRVRSWNAYDGHPAGSETLSGEEEREEEIMLGLRTARGVADGRIDAAKAAAALSDGRLERAGDRLRIPEDRWFVSDDIIADLV
;
A
#
# COMPACT_ATOMS: atom_id res chain seq x y z
N MET A 1 6.23 -13.71 2.72
CA MET A 1 5.60 -12.45 2.32
C MET A 1 5.10 -12.54 0.89
N VAL A 2 3.81 -12.29 0.64
CA VAL A 2 3.19 -12.42 -0.69
C VAL A 2 2.42 -11.15 -1.03
N TYR A 3 2.59 -10.66 -2.26
CA TYR A 3 1.81 -9.58 -2.86
C TYR A 3 0.96 -10.12 -4.00
N LEU A 4 -0.33 -9.81 -4.04
CA LEU A 4 -1.23 -10.11 -5.15
C LEU A 4 -1.62 -8.82 -5.87
N HIS A 5 -1.28 -8.71 -7.14
CA HIS A 5 -1.68 -7.58 -7.97
C HIS A 5 -3.02 -7.83 -8.65
N VAL A 6 -4.04 -7.09 -8.26
CA VAL A 6 -5.38 -7.11 -8.89
C VAL A 6 -5.47 -5.98 -9.90
N PRO A 7 -5.47 -6.24 -11.22
CA PRO A 7 -5.33 -5.17 -12.22
C PRO A 7 -6.65 -4.48 -12.57
N PHE A 8 -7.69 -4.57 -11.76
CA PHE A 8 -9.02 -4.07 -12.13
C PHE A 8 -9.41 -2.80 -11.41
N CYS A 9 -9.88 -1.79 -12.18
CA CYS A 9 -10.50 -0.58 -11.68
C CYS A 9 -11.85 -0.35 -12.36
N ARG A 10 -12.76 0.38 -11.72
CA ARG A 10 -14.02 0.84 -12.36
C ARG A 10 -13.86 2.13 -13.14
N SER A 11 -12.82 2.90 -12.84
CA SER A 11 -12.41 4.12 -13.55
C SER A 11 -10.94 4.37 -13.32
N PHE A 12 -10.25 5.01 -14.25
CA PHE A 12 -8.89 5.47 -14.03
C PHE A 12 -8.90 6.80 -13.27
N CYS A 13 -8.07 6.89 -12.24
CA CYS A 13 -7.80 8.14 -11.56
C CYS A 13 -6.82 9.00 -12.39
N THR A 14 -6.96 10.32 -12.34
CA THR A 14 -6.16 11.25 -13.16
C THR A 14 -4.65 11.09 -12.90
N TYR A 15 -4.26 10.77 -11.68
CA TYR A 15 -2.86 10.72 -11.21
C TYR A 15 -2.21 9.33 -11.26
N CYS A 16 -3.03 8.26 -11.39
CA CYS A 16 -2.57 6.89 -11.20
C CYS A 16 -1.90 6.36 -12.47
N ASP A 17 -0.72 5.73 -12.32
CA ASP A 17 -0.02 5.00 -13.37
C ASP A 17 0.15 3.51 -13.06
N PHE A 18 -0.38 3.03 -11.94
CA PHE A 18 -0.40 1.60 -11.64
C PHE A 18 -1.10 0.84 -12.77
N TYR A 19 -0.49 -0.28 -13.17
CA TYR A 19 -1.12 -1.14 -14.16
C TYR A 19 -2.53 -1.53 -13.72
N SER A 20 -3.51 -1.13 -14.51
CA SER A 20 -4.91 -1.48 -14.26
C SER A 20 -5.72 -1.49 -15.55
N GLU A 21 -6.81 -2.24 -15.54
CA GLU A 21 -7.76 -2.40 -16.63
C GLU A 21 -9.14 -1.97 -16.17
N ILE A 22 -9.92 -1.39 -17.08
CA ILE A 22 -11.30 -1.02 -16.75
C ILE A 22 -12.18 -2.27 -16.74
N ALA A 23 -12.69 -2.60 -15.56
CA ALA A 23 -13.73 -3.62 -15.39
C ALA A 23 -15.09 -3.06 -15.82
N CYS A 24 -15.60 -3.52 -16.96
CA CYS A 24 -16.89 -3.10 -17.49
C CYS A 24 -18.03 -3.89 -16.86
N ARG A 25 -19.01 -3.23 -16.24
CA ARG A 25 -20.22 -3.88 -15.71
C ARG A 25 -20.88 -4.73 -16.83
N GLY A 26 -21.11 -6.03 -16.53
CA GLY A 26 -21.72 -6.98 -17.46
C GLY A 26 -20.73 -7.82 -18.30
N ARG A 27 -19.41 -7.49 -18.30
CA ARG A 27 -18.35 -8.31 -18.93
C ARG A 27 -17.24 -8.70 -17.98
N ASP A 28 -17.18 -8.08 -16.83
CA ASP A 28 -16.15 -8.25 -15.81
C ASP A 28 -16.09 -9.67 -15.21
N ALA A 29 -17.20 -10.38 -15.10
CA ALA A 29 -17.22 -11.74 -14.55
C ALA A 29 -16.28 -12.70 -15.29
N GLN A 30 -16.24 -12.65 -16.62
CA GLN A 30 -15.34 -13.48 -17.41
C GLN A 30 -13.87 -13.07 -17.24
N SER A 31 -13.59 -11.76 -17.25
CA SER A 31 -12.23 -11.23 -17.04
C SER A 31 -11.70 -11.60 -15.66
N PHE A 32 -12.53 -11.45 -14.62
CA PHE A 32 -12.17 -11.83 -13.25
C PHE A 32 -11.90 -13.32 -13.11
N GLU A 33 -12.71 -14.15 -13.80
CA GLU A 33 -12.55 -15.61 -13.80
C GLU A 33 -11.23 -16.02 -14.46
N LEU A 34 -10.91 -15.47 -15.64
CA LEU A 34 -9.66 -15.74 -16.35
C LEU A 34 -8.45 -15.29 -15.53
N TYR A 35 -8.52 -14.09 -14.93
CA TYR A 35 -7.49 -13.59 -14.04
C TYR A 35 -7.26 -14.53 -12.86
N ALA A 36 -8.32 -14.93 -12.17
CA ALA A 36 -8.20 -15.80 -11.01
C ALA A 36 -7.64 -17.18 -11.39
N GLN A 37 -8.00 -17.73 -12.57
CA GLN A 37 -7.41 -18.97 -13.09
C GLN A 37 -5.91 -18.80 -13.36
N ALA A 38 -5.51 -17.73 -14.02
CA ALA A 38 -4.10 -17.44 -14.32
C ALA A 38 -3.27 -17.28 -13.05
N LEU A 39 -3.77 -16.51 -12.07
CA LEU A 39 -3.10 -16.30 -10.79
C LEU A 39 -2.98 -17.60 -9.98
N CYS A 40 -4.02 -18.43 -9.94
CA CYS A 40 -3.95 -19.73 -9.28
C CYS A 40 -2.90 -20.65 -9.94
N ALA A 41 -2.83 -20.64 -11.28
CA ALA A 41 -1.82 -21.41 -12.01
C ALA A 41 -0.40 -20.87 -11.75
N GLU A 42 -0.21 -19.57 -11.68
CA GLU A 42 1.06 -18.93 -11.31
C GLU A 42 1.46 -19.31 -9.87
N ALA A 43 0.57 -19.15 -8.91
CA ALA A 43 0.80 -19.52 -7.51
C ALA A 43 1.21 -20.99 -7.38
N SER A 44 0.55 -21.88 -8.11
CA SER A 44 0.87 -23.33 -8.10
C SER A 44 2.29 -23.60 -8.65
N ARG A 45 2.75 -22.87 -9.64
CA ARG A 45 4.12 -23.03 -10.18
C ARG A 45 5.20 -22.48 -9.24
N ARG A 46 4.86 -21.50 -8.39
CA ARG A 46 5.79 -20.76 -7.54
C ARG A 46 5.68 -21.13 -6.06
N GLN A 47 5.16 -22.31 -5.74
CA GLN A 47 4.94 -22.75 -4.35
C GLN A 47 6.23 -22.74 -3.51
N ASP A 48 7.37 -23.14 -4.10
CA ASP A 48 8.65 -23.16 -3.39
C ASP A 48 9.12 -21.73 -3.04
N GLU A 49 8.95 -20.76 -3.96
CA GLU A 49 9.25 -19.35 -3.72
C GLU A 49 8.33 -18.77 -2.64
N ILE A 50 7.02 -19.07 -2.71
CA ILE A 50 6.04 -18.65 -1.70
C ILE A 50 6.41 -19.23 -0.33
N ALA A 51 6.80 -20.49 -0.26
CA ALA A 51 7.22 -21.14 0.98
C ALA A 51 8.49 -20.51 1.56
N ALA A 52 9.45 -20.16 0.71
CA ALA A 52 10.71 -19.54 1.11
C ALA A 52 10.55 -18.13 1.72
N THR A 53 9.43 -17.44 1.47
CA THR A 53 9.18 -16.08 1.98
C THR A 53 8.16 -16.04 3.13
N ARG A 54 7.85 -17.18 3.75
CA ARG A 54 6.80 -17.29 4.80
C ARG A 54 7.24 -16.92 6.21
N ASP A 55 8.49 -16.67 6.44
CA ASP A 55 9.01 -16.27 7.77
C ASP A 55 8.28 -15.02 8.32
N LEU A 56 7.93 -14.07 7.48
CA LEU A 56 7.13 -12.90 7.86
C LEU A 56 5.62 -13.14 7.77
N ASN A 57 5.16 -14.17 7.09
CA ASN A 57 3.76 -14.59 6.90
C ASN A 57 2.74 -13.45 6.67
N THR A 58 3.03 -12.53 5.74
CA THR A 58 2.12 -11.45 5.37
C THR A 58 1.57 -11.63 3.96
N LEU A 59 0.35 -11.15 3.76
CA LEU A 59 -0.32 -11.08 2.46
C LEU A 59 -0.85 -9.68 2.22
N TYR A 60 -0.54 -9.12 1.05
CA TYR A 60 -1.09 -7.85 0.60
C TYR A 60 -1.79 -8.03 -0.75
N VAL A 61 -3.06 -7.67 -0.82
CA VAL A 61 -3.86 -7.69 -2.04
C VAL A 61 -4.11 -6.25 -2.46
N GLY A 62 -3.42 -5.82 -3.51
CA GLY A 62 -3.41 -4.43 -3.96
C GLY A 62 -3.41 -4.29 -5.49
N GLY A 63 -3.03 -3.12 -5.98
CA GLY A 63 -2.86 -2.80 -7.40
C GLY A 63 -3.90 -1.83 -7.93
N GLY A 64 -4.85 -2.28 -8.75
CA GLY A 64 -5.96 -1.46 -9.22
C GLY A 64 -6.97 -1.18 -8.09
N THR A 65 -7.95 -2.04 -7.95
CA THR A 65 -8.95 -1.94 -6.88
C THR A 65 -9.43 -3.35 -6.50
N PRO A 66 -8.77 -4.05 -5.58
CA PRO A 66 -9.16 -5.41 -5.18
C PRO A 66 -10.61 -5.56 -4.73
N SER A 67 -11.17 -4.50 -4.14
CA SER A 67 -12.57 -4.52 -3.70
C SER A 67 -13.60 -4.67 -4.84
N VAL A 68 -13.20 -4.60 -6.11
CA VAL A 68 -14.13 -4.92 -7.23
C VAL A 68 -14.42 -6.41 -7.32
N LEU A 69 -13.48 -7.25 -6.90
CA LEU A 69 -13.61 -8.71 -6.98
C LEU A 69 -14.69 -9.24 -6.04
N PRO A 70 -15.39 -10.32 -6.45
CA PRO A 70 -16.25 -11.07 -5.53
C PRO A 70 -15.39 -11.90 -4.54
N PRO A 71 -15.81 -12.03 -3.28
CA PRO A 71 -15.09 -12.80 -2.25
C PRO A 71 -14.84 -14.27 -2.61
N SER A 72 -15.71 -14.86 -3.43
CA SER A 72 -15.53 -16.24 -3.93
C SER A 72 -14.26 -16.42 -4.76
N LEU A 73 -13.90 -15.43 -5.59
CA LEU A 73 -12.65 -15.46 -6.36
C LEU A 73 -11.43 -15.24 -5.46
N LEU A 74 -11.52 -14.29 -4.51
CA LEU A 74 -10.48 -14.11 -3.50
C LEU A 74 -10.22 -15.41 -2.73
N ARG A 75 -11.29 -16.10 -2.28
CA ARG A 75 -11.18 -17.40 -1.61
C ARG A 75 -10.40 -18.41 -2.45
N ARG A 76 -10.72 -18.53 -3.74
CA ARG A 76 -10.04 -19.47 -4.64
C ARG A 76 -8.57 -19.14 -4.83
N MET A 77 -8.25 -17.85 -5.01
CA MET A 77 -6.86 -17.40 -5.13
C MET A 77 -6.08 -17.65 -3.83
N LEU A 78 -6.66 -17.37 -2.67
CA LEU A 78 -6.06 -17.68 -1.37
C LEU A 78 -5.77 -19.15 -1.19
N ALA A 79 -6.69 -20.04 -1.62
CA ALA A 79 -6.48 -21.47 -1.56
C ALA A 79 -5.25 -21.93 -2.36
N SER A 80 -4.95 -21.28 -3.48
CA SER A 80 -3.78 -21.62 -4.30
C SER A 80 -2.44 -21.18 -3.70
N LEU A 81 -2.45 -20.30 -2.67
CA LEU A 81 -1.23 -19.89 -1.95
C LEU A 81 -0.79 -20.92 -0.91
N THR A 82 -1.63 -21.90 -0.58
CA THR A 82 -1.35 -22.90 0.45
C THR A 82 -0.96 -24.23 -0.17
N THR A 83 0.06 -24.89 0.38
CA THR A 83 0.42 -26.24 -0.03
C THR A 83 -0.70 -27.21 0.31
N GLY A 84 -1.40 -27.73 -0.74
CA GLY A 84 -2.49 -28.68 -0.57
C GLY A 84 -3.83 -28.27 -1.16
N GLY A 85 -3.99 -27.03 -1.63
CA GLY A 85 -5.15 -26.62 -2.43
C GLY A 85 -6.52 -26.62 -1.72
N VAL A 86 -6.54 -26.67 -0.38
CA VAL A 86 -7.78 -26.64 0.40
C VAL A 86 -8.14 -25.20 0.76
N PRO A 87 -9.33 -24.70 0.37
CA PRO A 87 -9.78 -23.36 0.73
C PRO A 87 -9.90 -23.19 2.25
N PRO A 88 -9.68 -21.95 2.73
CA PRO A 88 -9.95 -21.62 4.13
C PRO A 88 -11.40 -21.87 4.51
N GLU A 89 -11.62 -22.52 5.62
CA GLU A 89 -12.94 -22.54 6.26
C GLU A 89 -13.18 -21.24 7.07
N PRO A 90 -14.40 -20.72 7.07
CA PRO A 90 -14.73 -19.56 7.89
C PRO A 90 -14.59 -19.90 9.39
N PRO A 91 -14.21 -18.92 10.24
CA PRO A 91 -14.11 -19.12 11.68
C PRO A 91 -15.44 -19.64 12.27
N ALA A 92 -15.34 -20.48 13.30
CA ALA A 92 -16.47 -21.19 13.91
C ALA A 92 -17.64 -20.29 14.37
N SER A 93 -17.36 -19.00 14.64
CA SER A 93 -18.37 -18.00 15.01
C SER A 93 -19.34 -17.60 13.88
N LEU A 94 -19.08 -17.98 12.64
CA LEU A 94 -19.91 -17.68 11.46
C LEU A 94 -20.57 -18.93 10.85
N ARG A 95 -20.47 -20.10 11.49
CA ARG A 95 -21.09 -21.33 11.03
C ARG A 95 -22.54 -21.42 11.51
N SER A 96 -23.49 -21.32 10.62
CA SER A 96 -24.86 -21.79 10.87
C SER A 96 -24.94 -23.27 10.53
N GLY A 97 -24.97 -24.13 11.56
CA GLY A 97 -25.48 -25.50 11.55
C GLY A 97 -24.76 -26.52 10.67
N THR A 98 -24.17 -27.53 11.35
CA THR A 98 -23.86 -28.88 10.87
C THR A 98 -23.19 -29.08 9.53
N GLU A 99 -21.83 -29.12 9.57
CA GLU A 99 -21.04 -30.18 8.96
C GLU A 99 -19.56 -29.99 9.36
N GLN A 100 -19.06 -30.97 10.10
CA GLN A 100 -17.64 -31.10 10.44
C GLN A 100 -16.92 -31.74 9.23
N GLN A 101 -16.08 -30.98 8.53
CA GLN A 101 -14.97 -31.56 7.79
C GLN A 101 -13.73 -30.65 7.96
N HIS A 102 -12.65 -31.25 8.43
CA HIS A 102 -11.41 -30.59 8.77
C HIS A 102 -10.57 -30.27 7.51
N GLY A 103 -10.36 -29.00 7.27
CA GLY A 103 -9.27 -28.49 6.46
C GLY A 103 -8.70 -27.26 7.18
N SER A 104 -7.62 -27.43 7.95
CA SER A 104 -6.97 -26.31 8.62
C SER A 104 -6.19 -25.48 7.59
N PHE A 105 -6.39 -24.14 7.63
CA PHE A 105 -5.38 -23.24 7.08
C PHE A 105 -4.02 -23.52 7.72
N PRO A 106 -2.93 -23.41 6.97
CA PRO A 106 -1.69 -23.05 7.62
C PRO A 106 -1.93 -21.74 8.40
N GLU A 107 -1.17 -21.50 9.43
CA GLU A 107 -1.36 -20.41 10.40
C GLU A 107 -1.89 -19.11 9.76
N PRO A 108 -2.84 -18.40 10.42
CA PRO A 108 -3.42 -17.18 9.87
C PRO A 108 -2.29 -16.18 9.57
N PHE A 109 -2.42 -15.42 8.49
CA PHE A 109 -1.46 -14.36 8.17
C PHE A 109 -1.34 -13.39 9.36
N THR A 110 -0.11 -13.06 9.72
CA THR A 110 0.18 -12.03 10.73
C THR A 110 -0.42 -10.70 10.30
N GLU A 111 -0.29 -10.36 9.01
CA GLU A 111 -0.99 -9.24 8.38
C GLU A 111 -1.55 -9.69 7.04
N PHE A 112 -2.85 -9.54 6.86
CA PHE A 112 -3.52 -9.70 5.59
C PHE A 112 -4.24 -8.38 5.24
N THR A 113 -3.60 -7.61 4.38
CA THR A 113 -4.12 -6.33 3.91
C THR A 113 -4.87 -6.49 2.58
N ILE A 114 -6.00 -5.79 2.45
CA ILE A 114 -6.70 -5.58 1.19
C ILE A 114 -6.93 -4.09 0.96
N GLU A 115 -6.69 -3.63 -0.27
CA GLU A 115 -7.05 -2.28 -0.71
C GLU A 115 -8.51 -2.22 -1.11
N VAL A 116 -9.19 -1.14 -0.69
CA VAL A 116 -10.61 -0.94 -0.98
C VAL A 116 -10.91 0.48 -1.45
N ASN A 117 -11.88 0.59 -2.34
CA ASN A 117 -12.45 1.90 -2.70
C ASN A 117 -13.70 2.16 -1.85
N PRO A 118 -13.89 3.37 -1.28
CA PRO A 118 -15.07 3.72 -0.49
C PRO A 118 -16.39 3.40 -1.18
N GLU A 119 -16.51 3.67 -2.48
CA GLU A 119 -17.73 3.37 -3.23
C GLU A 119 -18.07 1.89 -3.24
N ASP A 120 -17.07 1.00 -3.42
CA ASP A 120 -17.29 -0.44 -3.44
C ASP A 120 -17.76 -0.96 -2.07
N ILE A 121 -17.24 -0.42 -0.97
CA ILE A 121 -17.67 -0.77 0.39
C ILE A 121 -19.13 -0.36 0.62
N VAL A 122 -19.51 0.84 0.17
CA VAL A 122 -20.89 1.32 0.31
C VAL A 122 -21.86 0.53 -0.57
N GLU A 123 -21.48 0.26 -1.84
CA GLU A 123 -22.30 -0.52 -2.77
C GLU A 123 -22.53 -1.96 -2.32
N LYS A 124 -21.48 -2.61 -1.80
CA LYS A 124 -21.50 -4.02 -1.39
C LYS A 124 -21.96 -4.24 0.05
N GLY A 125 -21.81 -3.23 0.89
CA GLY A 125 -22.32 -3.22 2.25
C GLY A 125 -21.55 -4.12 3.24
N MET A 126 -22.16 -4.29 4.41
CA MET A 126 -21.55 -4.95 5.56
C MET A 126 -21.28 -6.44 5.33
N ASP A 127 -22.15 -7.14 4.60
CA ASP A 127 -21.98 -8.57 4.38
C ASP A 127 -20.71 -8.87 3.55
N TYR A 128 -20.39 -8.03 2.56
CA TYR A 128 -19.14 -8.11 1.84
C TYR A 128 -17.92 -7.97 2.77
N VAL A 129 -17.95 -7.00 3.67
CA VAL A 129 -16.86 -6.80 4.64
C VAL A 129 -16.74 -8.00 5.58
N ARG A 130 -17.84 -8.55 6.04
CA ARG A 130 -17.84 -9.77 6.87
C ARG A 130 -17.26 -10.97 6.13
N GLU A 131 -17.54 -11.12 4.84
CA GLU A 131 -16.94 -12.16 4.00
C GLU A 131 -15.40 -11.95 3.88
N LEU A 132 -14.92 -10.71 3.72
CA LEU A 132 -13.48 -10.41 3.73
C LEU A 132 -12.83 -10.81 5.08
N LEU A 133 -13.46 -10.47 6.19
CA LEU A 133 -12.99 -10.88 7.53
C LEU A 133 -12.97 -12.41 7.68
N ALA A 134 -13.99 -13.10 7.15
CA ALA A 134 -14.05 -14.55 7.15
C ALA A 134 -12.98 -15.22 6.24
N LEU A 135 -12.44 -14.48 5.27
CA LEU A 135 -11.27 -14.89 4.49
C LEU A 135 -9.93 -14.68 5.22
N GLY A 136 -9.93 -14.05 6.39
CA GLY A 136 -8.74 -13.77 7.19
C GLY A 136 -8.16 -12.37 7.00
N VAL A 137 -8.81 -11.49 6.22
CA VAL A 137 -8.42 -10.08 6.13
C VAL A 137 -8.44 -9.48 7.55
N ASN A 138 -7.31 -8.94 7.98
CA ASN A 138 -7.18 -8.31 9.30
C ASN A 138 -6.72 -6.85 9.23
N ARG A 139 -6.39 -6.34 8.02
CA ARG A 139 -6.08 -4.95 7.74
C ARG A 139 -6.76 -4.49 6.44
N VAL A 140 -7.33 -3.31 6.43
CA VAL A 140 -7.95 -2.70 5.24
C VAL A 140 -7.26 -1.36 4.94
N SER A 141 -6.80 -1.15 3.71
CA SER A 141 -6.33 0.15 3.22
C SER A 141 -7.42 0.79 2.37
N MET A 142 -7.94 1.93 2.81
CA MET A 142 -9.05 2.61 2.14
C MET A 142 -8.58 3.89 1.45
N GLY A 143 -8.64 3.90 0.13
CA GLY A 143 -8.25 5.04 -0.70
C GLY A 143 -9.24 6.20 -0.64
N VAL A 144 -9.17 7.01 0.40
CA VAL A 144 -10.00 8.22 0.58
C VAL A 144 -9.49 9.38 -0.26
N GLN A 145 -8.20 9.60 -0.28
CA GLN A 145 -7.43 10.62 -1.00
C GLN A 145 -7.70 12.05 -0.54
N SER A 146 -8.95 12.46 -0.39
CA SER A 146 -9.40 13.77 0.10
C SER A 146 -10.84 13.68 0.63
N LEU A 147 -11.24 14.65 1.44
CA LEU A 147 -12.65 14.86 1.85
C LEU A 147 -13.25 16.13 1.23
N ASP A 148 -12.60 16.69 0.22
CA ASP A 148 -13.15 17.76 -0.62
C ASP A 148 -13.66 17.18 -1.95
N ASP A 149 -14.95 17.38 -2.24
CA ASP A 149 -15.59 16.83 -3.43
C ASP A 149 -15.08 17.47 -4.76
N GLY A 150 -14.51 18.68 -4.70
CA GLY A 150 -13.87 19.32 -5.84
C GLY A 150 -12.57 18.61 -6.22
N ILE A 151 -11.74 18.34 -5.22
CA ILE A 151 -10.50 17.58 -5.37
C ILE A 151 -10.80 16.15 -5.85
N LEU A 152 -11.76 15.45 -5.23
CA LEU A 152 -12.15 14.11 -5.65
C LEU A 152 -12.63 14.04 -7.10
N ARG A 153 -13.43 15.01 -7.55
CA ARG A 153 -13.85 15.11 -8.97
C ARG A 153 -12.66 15.35 -9.90
N TRP A 154 -11.74 16.25 -9.52
CA TRP A 154 -10.53 16.50 -10.29
C TRP A 154 -9.66 15.26 -10.42
N MET A 155 -9.55 14.47 -9.35
CA MET A 155 -8.87 13.17 -9.35
C MET A 155 -9.57 12.09 -10.16
N ASN A 156 -10.76 12.34 -10.69
CA ASN A 156 -11.65 11.35 -11.32
C ASN A 156 -12.02 10.19 -10.38
N ARG A 157 -12.18 10.50 -9.07
CA ARG A 157 -12.63 9.50 -8.09
C ARG A 157 -14.12 9.22 -8.26
N ARG A 158 -14.51 7.94 -8.07
CA ARG A 158 -15.91 7.49 -8.16
C ARG A 158 -16.76 7.92 -6.98
N HIS A 159 -16.14 8.11 -5.83
CA HIS A 159 -16.79 8.47 -4.60
C HIS A 159 -16.72 9.98 -4.32
N VAL A 160 -17.61 10.44 -3.48
CA VAL A 160 -17.61 11.75 -2.83
C VAL A 160 -17.27 11.58 -1.33
N ALA A 161 -16.91 12.66 -0.63
CA ALA A 161 -16.53 12.61 0.78
C ALA A 161 -17.57 11.91 1.67
N ALA A 162 -18.86 12.10 1.41
CA ALA A 162 -19.93 11.41 2.14
C ALA A 162 -19.83 9.88 2.04
N ARG A 163 -19.39 9.33 0.90
CA ARG A 163 -19.18 7.90 0.71
C ARG A 163 -17.99 7.38 1.52
N SER A 164 -16.91 8.16 1.64
CA SER A 164 -15.77 7.80 2.50
C SER A 164 -16.20 7.68 3.96
N ARG A 165 -17.01 8.62 4.47
CA ARG A 165 -17.60 8.57 5.83
C ARG A 165 -18.44 7.32 6.04
N GLN A 166 -19.33 7.05 5.09
CA GLN A 166 -20.21 5.88 5.14
C GLN A 166 -19.41 4.56 5.09
N ALA A 167 -18.41 4.47 4.20
CA ALA A 167 -17.56 3.30 4.07
C ALA A 167 -16.78 3.01 5.37
N PHE A 168 -16.19 4.05 5.96
CA PHE A 168 -15.49 3.90 7.24
C PHE A 168 -16.41 3.38 8.36
N GLY A 169 -17.64 3.91 8.44
CA GLY A 169 -18.66 3.42 9.37
C GLY A 169 -18.99 1.95 9.14
N ILE A 170 -19.22 1.53 7.90
CA ILE A 170 -19.49 0.13 7.52
C ILE A 170 -18.33 -0.77 7.93
N LEU A 171 -17.07 -0.39 7.65
CA LEU A 171 -15.89 -1.17 8.03
C LEU A 171 -15.82 -1.36 9.56
N ARG A 172 -16.02 -0.30 10.33
CA ARG A 172 -16.02 -0.36 11.80
C ARG A 172 -17.16 -1.20 12.35
N GLU A 173 -18.37 -1.02 11.86
CA GLU A 173 -19.55 -1.77 12.30
C GLU A 173 -19.42 -3.27 11.95
N ALA A 174 -18.85 -3.61 10.81
CA ALA A 174 -18.54 -4.98 10.42
C ALA A 174 -17.45 -5.64 11.28
N GLY A 175 -16.66 -4.85 12.05
CA GLY A 175 -15.66 -5.36 12.99
C GLY A 175 -14.21 -5.21 12.53
N VAL A 176 -13.91 -4.46 11.45
CA VAL A 176 -12.53 -4.18 11.05
C VAL A 176 -11.82 -3.36 12.13
N ARG A 177 -10.70 -3.86 12.65
CA ARG A 177 -9.95 -3.28 13.76
C ARG A 177 -8.62 -2.64 13.36
N ASN A 178 -8.23 -2.74 12.08
CA ASN A 178 -7.03 -2.13 11.55
C ASN A 178 -7.37 -1.53 10.18
N ILE A 179 -7.62 -0.22 10.16
CA ILE A 179 -7.96 0.53 8.96
C ILE A 179 -6.87 1.55 8.70
N SER A 180 -6.31 1.51 7.50
CA SER A 180 -5.47 2.56 6.92
C SER A 180 -6.34 3.50 6.09
N ILE A 181 -6.10 4.79 6.22
CA ILE A 181 -6.66 5.81 5.35
C ILE A 181 -5.56 6.38 4.47
N ASP A 182 -5.77 6.31 3.16
CA ASP A 182 -4.81 6.84 2.20
C ASP A 182 -5.25 8.24 1.76
N LEU A 183 -4.34 9.22 1.85
CA LEU A 183 -4.53 10.62 1.50
C LEU A 183 -3.51 11.06 0.45
N ILE A 184 -3.85 12.09 -0.33
CA ILE A 184 -2.93 12.73 -1.27
C ILE A 184 -2.89 14.23 -0.97
N PHE A 185 -1.67 14.77 -0.83
CA PHE A 185 -1.40 16.21 -0.69
C PHE A 185 -0.53 16.72 -1.85
N GLY A 186 -0.19 18.01 -1.89
CA GLY A 186 0.63 18.58 -2.96
C GLY A 186 -0.13 18.74 -4.29
N ILE A 187 -1.45 18.89 -4.24
CA ILE A 187 -2.29 19.18 -5.40
C ILE A 187 -2.41 20.69 -5.50
N SER A 188 -2.16 21.29 -6.68
CA SER A 188 -2.12 22.75 -6.81
C SER A 188 -3.43 23.45 -6.40
N GLN A 189 -4.58 22.77 -6.56
CA GLN A 189 -5.89 23.29 -6.14
C GLN A 189 -6.23 23.02 -4.66
N LEU A 190 -5.45 22.18 -3.97
CA LEU A 190 -5.67 21.83 -2.58
C LEU A 190 -5.05 22.90 -1.67
N SER A 191 -5.88 23.80 -1.16
CA SER A 191 -5.38 24.80 -0.17
C SER A 191 -5.04 24.14 1.18
N GLU A 192 -4.17 24.80 1.96
CA GLU A 192 -3.85 24.37 3.33
C GLU A 192 -5.11 24.26 4.21
N ALA A 193 -6.09 25.15 4.03
CA ALA A 193 -7.33 25.12 4.79
C ALA A 193 -8.20 23.90 4.47
N ILE A 194 -8.32 23.54 3.18
CA ILE A 194 -9.07 22.35 2.76
C ILE A 194 -8.36 21.08 3.26
N PHE A 195 -7.03 21.06 3.20
CA PHE A 195 -6.25 19.91 3.70
C PHE A 195 -6.36 19.78 5.23
N ALA A 196 -6.31 20.90 5.97
CA ALA A 196 -6.54 20.92 7.41
C ALA A 196 -7.89 20.32 7.81
N GLU A 197 -8.95 20.68 7.07
CA GLU A 197 -10.29 20.15 7.29
C GLU A 197 -10.35 18.63 7.06
N THR A 198 -9.73 18.16 5.97
CA THR A 198 -9.60 16.73 5.67
C THR A 198 -8.88 15.99 6.81
N LEU A 199 -7.73 16.51 7.27
CA LEU A 199 -6.96 15.92 8.37
C LEU A 199 -7.76 15.87 9.67
N ARG A 200 -8.39 16.99 10.03
CA ARG A 200 -9.19 17.10 11.25
C ARG A 200 -10.30 16.05 11.27
N GLU A 201 -10.97 15.86 10.16
CA GLU A 201 -12.06 14.89 10.07
C GLU A 201 -11.54 13.44 10.07
N VAL A 202 -10.52 13.12 9.28
CA VAL A 202 -9.92 11.78 9.26
C VAL A 202 -9.41 11.39 10.66
N LEU A 203 -8.76 12.31 11.37
CA LEU A 203 -8.28 12.05 12.73
C LEU A 203 -9.44 11.84 13.73
N ALA A 204 -10.59 12.48 13.51
CA ALA A 204 -11.77 12.23 14.33
C ALA A 204 -12.34 10.81 14.16
N TRP A 205 -12.12 10.17 13.00
CA TRP A 205 -12.49 8.76 12.78
C TRP A 205 -11.59 7.80 13.55
N ARG A 206 -10.39 8.24 13.97
CA ARG A 206 -9.37 7.45 14.66
C ARG A 206 -9.01 6.16 13.91
N PRO A 207 -8.54 6.23 12.67
CA PRO A 207 -7.98 5.07 12.00
C PRO A 207 -6.72 4.59 12.74
N GLU A 208 -6.32 3.34 12.58
CA GLU A 208 -5.09 2.82 13.17
C GLU A 208 -3.85 3.28 12.40
N HIS A 209 -4.04 3.68 11.15
CA HIS A 209 -2.94 4.00 10.24
C HIS A 209 -3.38 5.08 9.25
N VAL A 210 -2.45 5.93 8.84
CA VAL A 210 -2.64 6.93 7.79
C VAL A 210 -1.46 6.86 6.83
N SER A 211 -1.75 6.66 5.54
CA SER A 211 -0.79 6.86 4.45
C SER A 211 -1.06 8.20 3.81
N ALA A 212 -0.04 9.02 3.60
CA ALA A 212 -0.20 10.29 2.91
C ALA A 212 0.92 10.48 1.89
N TYR A 213 0.53 10.61 0.64
CA TYR A 213 1.46 10.70 -0.48
C TYR A 213 1.43 12.10 -1.07
N GLN A 214 2.60 12.67 -1.33
CA GLN A 214 2.67 13.84 -2.20
C GLN A 214 2.29 13.43 -3.61
N LEU A 215 1.46 14.24 -4.26
CA LEU A 215 1.11 14.01 -5.66
C LEU A 215 2.38 14.04 -6.52
N SER A 216 2.68 12.94 -7.19
CA SER A 216 3.72 12.84 -8.23
C SER A 216 3.10 12.82 -9.61
N ILE A 217 3.87 13.26 -10.61
CA ILE A 217 3.45 13.25 -12.02
C ILE A 217 4.17 12.11 -12.72
N GLU A 218 3.53 10.96 -12.70
CA GLU A 218 4.06 9.78 -13.36
C GLU A 218 3.84 9.84 -14.87
N GLY A 219 4.87 9.51 -15.64
CA GLY A 219 4.89 9.71 -17.11
C GLY A 219 3.78 9.00 -17.88
N GLY A 220 3.26 7.89 -17.34
CA GLY A 220 2.15 7.12 -17.90
C GLY A 220 0.76 7.61 -17.51
N SER A 221 0.66 8.54 -16.57
CA SER A 221 -0.62 9.02 -16.04
C SER A 221 -1.34 10.01 -16.96
N ALA A 222 -2.66 10.10 -16.83
CA ALA A 222 -3.45 11.16 -17.48
C ALA A 222 -3.02 12.56 -17.00
N LEU A 223 -2.49 12.67 -15.78
CA LEU A 223 -1.97 13.90 -15.21
C LEU A 223 -0.76 14.43 -15.99
N ALA A 224 0.17 13.54 -16.38
CA ALA A 224 1.31 13.93 -17.22
C ALA A 224 0.86 14.55 -18.55
N GLU A 225 -0.21 14.04 -19.15
CA GLU A 225 -0.78 14.61 -20.36
C GLU A 225 -1.38 16.00 -20.11
N LEU A 226 -2.08 16.20 -18.99
CA LEU A 226 -2.60 17.51 -18.59
C LEU A 226 -1.48 18.54 -18.40
N VAL A 227 -0.35 18.12 -17.82
CA VAL A 227 0.85 18.97 -17.67
C VAL A 227 1.44 19.32 -19.03
N ARG A 228 1.63 18.35 -19.91
CA ARG A 228 2.14 18.59 -21.29
C ARG A 228 1.27 19.55 -22.09
N GLN A 229 -0.05 19.51 -21.86
CA GLN A 229 -1.01 20.42 -22.48
C GLN A 229 -1.09 21.80 -21.80
N GLY A 230 -0.36 22.07 -20.72
CA GLY A 230 -0.45 23.30 -19.93
C GLY A 230 -1.80 23.47 -19.18
N ARG A 231 -2.55 22.39 -19.00
CA ARG A 231 -3.86 22.36 -18.31
C ARG A 231 -3.76 22.08 -16.82
N TYR A 232 -2.57 21.67 -16.36
CA TYR A 232 -2.23 21.50 -14.97
C TYR A 232 -0.80 21.96 -14.73
N SER A 233 -0.57 22.60 -13.59
CA SER A 233 0.78 22.91 -13.09
C SER A 233 0.94 22.29 -11.71
N GLU A 234 2.12 21.77 -11.43
CA GLU A 234 2.46 21.25 -10.11
C GLU A 234 2.25 22.29 -9.02
N ALA A 235 1.95 21.82 -7.83
CA ALA A 235 1.89 22.69 -6.67
C ALA A 235 3.30 23.25 -6.37
N PRO A 236 3.40 24.52 -5.95
CA PRO A 236 4.69 25.08 -5.49
C PRO A 236 5.29 24.23 -4.35
N GLN A 237 6.60 24.09 -4.32
CA GLN A 237 7.29 23.33 -3.26
C GLN A 237 6.95 23.86 -1.86
N GLU A 238 6.80 25.18 -1.72
CA GLU A 238 6.42 25.81 -0.44
C GLU A 238 5.04 25.33 0.03
N GLN A 239 4.08 25.18 -0.88
CA GLN A 239 2.76 24.60 -0.58
C GLN A 239 2.88 23.15 -0.14
N CYS A 240 3.64 22.32 -0.87
CA CYS A 240 3.86 20.92 -0.53
C CYS A 240 4.53 20.79 0.85
N ALA A 241 5.58 21.58 1.11
CA ALA A 241 6.27 21.60 2.40
C ALA A 241 5.37 22.07 3.55
N ALA A 242 4.50 23.08 3.31
CA ALA A 242 3.54 23.55 4.30
C ALA A 242 2.51 22.46 4.64
N GLN A 243 1.94 21.79 3.63
CA GLN A 243 0.99 20.69 3.82
C GLN A 243 1.64 19.49 4.51
N TYR A 244 2.89 19.15 4.17
CA TYR A 244 3.63 18.08 4.84
C TYR A 244 3.86 18.37 6.32
N ARG A 245 4.29 19.58 6.67
CA ARG A 245 4.42 20.00 8.09
C ARG A 245 3.09 19.93 8.81
N GLN A 246 2.01 20.44 8.20
CA GLN A 246 0.65 20.38 8.76
C GLN A 246 0.21 18.92 9.04
N LEU A 247 0.50 18.01 8.11
CA LEU A 247 0.25 16.58 8.25
C LEU A 247 1.01 15.99 9.44
N CYS A 248 2.34 16.20 9.49
CA CYS A 248 3.19 15.68 10.56
C CYS A 248 2.75 16.20 11.94
N ASP A 249 2.45 17.50 12.05
CA ASP A 249 2.04 18.11 13.31
C ASP A 249 0.68 17.59 13.78
N ALA A 250 -0.29 17.47 12.87
CA ALA A 250 -1.62 16.97 13.19
C ALA A 250 -1.59 15.50 13.64
N LEU A 251 -0.85 14.64 12.93
CA LEU A 251 -0.73 13.22 13.27
C LEU A 251 0.05 13.01 14.57
N ARG A 252 1.15 13.74 14.78
CA ARG A 252 1.91 13.70 16.03
C ARG A 252 1.05 14.14 17.22
N ALA A 253 0.29 15.21 17.09
CA ALA A 253 -0.61 15.69 18.13
C ALA A 253 -1.73 14.69 18.45
N ALA A 254 -2.14 13.87 17.47
CA ALA A 254 -3.13 12.80 17.64
C ALA A 254 -2.52 11.47 18.15
N GLY A 255 -1.19 11.42 18.40
CA GLY A 255 -0.49 10.26 18.97
C GLY A 255 -0.03 9.21 17.97
N TYR A 256 0.02 9.55 16.69
CA TYR A 256 0.59 8.67 15.66
C TYR A 256 2.12 8.78 15.64
N VAL A 257 2.76 7.67 15.34
CA VAL A 257 4.20 7.56 15.11
C VAL A 257 4.45 7.63 13.61
N HIS A 258 5.32 8.53 13.20
CA HIS A 258 5.82 8.64 11.84
C HIS A 258 6.96 7.60 11.66
N TYR A 259 6.67 6.44 11.11
CA TYR A 259 7.63 5.33 11.09
C TYR A 259 8.37 5.17 9.76
N GLU A 260 7.84 5.72 8.67
CA GLU A 260 8.51 5.83 7.37
C GLU A 260 7.91 7.00 6.58
N ILE A 261 8.53 7.37 5.48
CA ILE A 261 8.39 8.67 4.77
C ILE A 261 6.94 9.09 4.48
N SER A 262 6.03 8.14 4.20
CA SER A 262 4.65 8.41 3.80
C SER A 262 3.61 7.83 4.75
N ASN A 263 4.04 7.19 5.86
CA ASN A 263 3.13 6.42 6.70
C ASN A 263 3.26 6.74 8.19
N TRP A 264 2.10 6.88 8.82
CA TRP A 264 1.93 7.12 10.25
C TRP A 264 0.99 6.09 10.84
N ALA A 265 1.28 5.59 12.02
CA ALA A 265 0.46 4.60 12.71
C ALA A 265 0.30 4.90 14.19
N LEU A 266 -0.79 4.48 14.78
CA LEU A 266 -0.85 4.32 16.23
C LEU A 266 0.20 3.28 16.67
N PRO A 267 0.82 3.42 17.86
CA PRO A 267 1.85 2.48 18.32
C PRO A 267 1.42 1.01 18.19
N GLY A 268 2.26 0.19 17.52
CA GLY A 268 1.99 -1.22 17.24
C GLY A 268 0.96 -1.47 16.13
N ARG A 269 0.70 -0.46 15.28
CA ARG A 269 -0.19 -0.55 14.11
C ARG A 269 0.52 -0.21 12.80
N GLU A 270 1.83 -0.17 12.82
CA GLU A 270 2.68 -0.02 11.64
C GLU A 270 2.37 -1.15 10.64
N ALA A 271 2.34 -0.85 9.34
CA ALA A 271 2.09 -1.85 8.30
C ALA A 271 3.31 -2.80 8.21
N ILE A 272 3.12 -4.06 8.59
CA ILE A 272 4.20 -5.07 8.61
C ILE A 272 4.68 -5.34 7.19
N HIS A 273 3.75 -5.54 6.27
CA HIS A 273 4.07 -5.83 4.88
C HIS A 273 4.86 -4.70 4.22
N ASN A 274 4.41 -3.44 4.37
CA ASN A 274 5.11 -2.29 3.79
C ASN A 274 6.47 -2.06 4.44
N SER A 275 6.57 -2.21 5.77
CA SER A 275 7.85 -2.10 6.51
C SER A 275 8.87 -3.14 6.06
N ALA A 276 8.43 -4.29 5.60
CA ALA A 276 9.30 -5.34 5.09
C ALA A 276 9.98 -4.96 3.77
N TYR A 277 9.32 -4.21 2.89
CA TYR A 277 9.96 -3.67 1.68
C TYR A 277 11.14 -2.75 2.03
N TRP A 278 10.95 -1.84 3.00
CA TRP A 278 12.01 -0.94 3.47
C TRP A 278 13.19 -1.68 4.09
N SER A 279 12.96 -2.89 4.59
CA SER A 279 13.99 -3.76 5.16
C SER A 279 14.59 -4.74 4.16
N ARG A 280 14.23 -4.66 2.88
CA ARG A 280 14.63 -5.58 1.80
C ARG A 280 14.30 -7.05 2.13
N HIS A 281 13.16 -7.27 2.80
CA HIS A 281 12.71 -8.62 3.10
C HIS A 281 12.29 -9.34 1.81
N PRO A 282 12.64 -10.63 1.62
CA PRO A 282 12.22 -11.37 0.43
C PRO A 282 10.70 -11.44 0.29
N TYR A 283 10.21 -11.30 -0.94
CA TYR A 283 8.78 -11.38 -1.24
C TYR A 283 8.51 -11.95 -2.63
N VAL A 284 7.33 -12.52 -2.77
CA VAL A 284 6.79 -13.00 -4.05
C VAL A 284 5.60 -12.15 -4.45
N GLY A 285 5.68 -11.51 -5.62
CA GLY A 285 4.57 -10.83 -6.25
C GLY A 285 3.93 -11.74 -7.31
N LEU A 286 2.61 -11.84 -7.28
CA LEU A 286 1.81 -12.64 -8.20
C LEU A 286 0.81 -11.75 -8.96
N GLY A 287 0.58 -12.10 -10.22
CA GLY A 287 -0.33 -11.38 -11.11
C GLY A 287 0.39 -10.39 -12.03
N PRO A 288 -0.36 -9.70 -12.92
CA PRO A 288 0.19 -8.76 -13.91
C PRO A 288 1.01 -7.65 -13.27
N ALA A 289 2.16 -7.33 -13.87
CA ALA A 289 3.10 -6.29 -13.42
C ALA A 289 3.62 -6.44 -11.97
N ALA A 290 3.36 -7.57 -11.31
CA ALA A 290 3.86 -7.80 -9.95
C ALA A 290 5.37 -8.02 -9.96
N HIS A 291 6.05 -7.46 -8.96
CA HIS A 291 7.48 -7.62 -8.72
C HIS A 291 7.72 -8.62 -7.60
N SER A 292 8.89 -9.27 -7.64
CA SER A 292 9.38 -10.17 -6.59
C SER A 292 10.83 -9.81 -6.27
N PHE A 293 11.26 -10.13 -5.04
CA PHE A 293 12.64 -9.94 -4.60
C PHE A 293 13.08 -11.11 -3.72
N HIS A 294 14.20 -11.72 -4.09
CA HIS A 294 14.83 -12.79 -3.30
C HIS A 294 16.33 -12.86 -3.64
N ASP A 295 17.17 -12.98 -2.63
CA ASP A 295 18.63 -13.19 -2.77
C ASP A 295 19.29 -12.21 -3.77
N ARG A 296 19.00 -10.91 -3.66
CA ARG A 296 19.51 -9.86 -4.55
C ARG A 296 18.97 -9.90 -5.98
N VAL A 297 18.04 -10.82 -6.27
CA VAL A 297 17.38 -10.91 -7.57
C VAL A 297 16.03 -10.23 -7.49
N ARG A 298 15.81 -9.23 -8.33
CA ARG A 298 14.47 -8.71 -8.62
C ARG A 298 13.94 -9.38 -9.87
N SER A 299 12.69 -9.71 -9.87
CA SER A 299 11.99 -10.21 -11.05
C SER A 299 10.62 -9.56 -11.15
N TRP A 300 10.06 -9.52 -12.35
CA TRP A 300 8.75 -8.94 -12.58
C TRP A 300 7.98 -9.67 -13.66
N ASN A 301 6.68 -9.60 -13.55
CA ASN A 301 5.74 -10.09 -14.54
C ASN A 301 5.43 -9.02 -15.59
N ALA A 302 5.14 -9.43 -16.80
CA ALA A 302 4.52 -8.60 -17.82
C ALA A 302 3.05 -8.29 -17.46
N TYR A 303 2.42 -7.44 -18.25
CA TYR A 303 1.01 -7.08 -18.09
C TYR A 303 0.04 -8.24 -18.36
N ASP A 304 0.48 -9.29 -19.01
CA ASP A 304 -0.28 -10.54 -19.22
C ASP A 304 -0.08 -11.58 -18.07
N GLY A 305 0.72 -11.20 -17.04
CA GLY A 305 1.00 -12.05 -15.89
C GLY A 305 2.08 -13.12 -16.11
N HIS A 306 2.76 -13.12 -17.29
CA HIS A 306 3.90 -13.99 -17.53
C HIS A 306 5.21 -13.33 -17.06
N PRO A 307 6.25 -14.11 -16.70
CA PRO A 307 7.55 -13.56 -16.38
C PRO A 307 8.08 -12.66 -17.50
N ALA A 308 8.45 -11.42 -17.18
CA ALA A 308 8.94 -10.45 -18.15
C ALA A 308 10.45 -10.22 -18.08
N GLY A 309 11.03 -10.30 -16.89
CA GLY A 309 12.45 -10.08 -16.71
C GLY A 309 12.92 -10.28 -15.27
N SER A 310 14.23 -10.22 -15.13
CA SER A 310 14.89 -10.21 -13.83
C SER A 310 16.22 -9.46 -13.94
N GLU A 311 16.67 -8.95 -12.80
CA GLU A 311 18.00 -8.37 -12.62
C GLU A 311 18.62 -8.86 -11.32
N THR A 312 19.93 -8.95 -11.30
CA THR A 312 20.68 -9.32 -10.08
C THR A 312 21.50 -8.11 -9.64
N LEU A 313 21.26 -7.62 -8.44
CA LEU A 313 21.99 -6.48 -7.88
C LEU A 313 23.46 -6.85 -7.64
N SER A 314 24.38 -5.99 -8.07
CA SER A 314 25.78 -6.02 -7.62
C SER A 314 25.87 -5.70 -6.12
N GLY A 315 27.05 -5.91 -5.53
CA GLY A 315 27.24 -5.54 -4.12
C GLY A 315 27.17 -4.03 -3.85
N GLU A 316 27.48 -3.20 -4.85
CA GLU A 316 27.39 -1.75 -4.77
C GLU A 316 25.92 -1.30 -4.85
N GLU A 317 25.16 -1.75 -5.84
CA GLU A 317 23.73 -1.47 -5.99
C GLU A 317 22.94 -1.94 -4.76
N GLU A 318 23.31 -3.08 -4.19
CA GLU A 318 22.70 -3.58 -2.95
C GLU A 318 22.93 -2.62 -1.79
N ARG A 319 24.17 -2.11 -1.62
CA ARG A 319 24.51 -1.16 -0.57
C ARG A 319 23.78 0.18 -0.76
N GLU A 320 23.73 0.69 -1.97
CA GLU A 320 23.03 1.92 -2.31
C GLU A 320 21.53 1.81 -2.01
N GLU A 321 20.92 0.68 -2.37
CA GLU A 321 19.52 0.40 -2.07
C GLU A 321 19.27 0.29 -0.56
N GLU A 322 20.14 -0.39 0.21
CA GLU A 322 20.03 -0.43 1.67
C GLU A 322 20.06 0.96 2.30
N ILE A 323 20.93 1.85 1.80
CA ILE A 323 21.00 3.24 2.27
C ILE A 323 19.72 3.96 1.90
N MET A 324 19.29 3.89 0.66
CA MET A 324 18.11 4.57 0.14
C MET A 324 16.84 4.17 0.91
N LEU A 325 16.61 2.87 1.08
CA LEU A 325 15.41 2.36 1.75
C LEU A 325 15.49 2.60 3.27
N GLY A 326 16.64 2.35 3.89
CA GLY A 326 16.82 2.52 5.32
C GLY A 326 16.63 3.96 5.78
N LEU A 327 17.17 4.94 5.05
CA LEU A 327 17.06 6.36 5.38
C LEU A 327 15.66 6.94 5.18
N ARG A 328 14.76 6.26 4.48
CA ARG A 328 13.34 6.63 4.37
C ARG A 328 12.50 6.12 5.55
N THR A 329 13.13 5.56 6.58
CA THR A 329 12.44 5.04 7.77
C THR A 329 13.00 5.66 9.05
N ALA A 330 12.16 5.72 10.09
CA ALA A 330 12.58 6.13 11.43
C ALA A 330 13.67 5.22 12.03
N ARG A 331 13.80 4.00 11.51
CA ARG A 331 14.86 3.05 11.91
C ARG A 331 16.22 3.46 11.37
N GLY A 332 16.30 4.05 10.18
CA GLY A 332 17.55 4.41 9.53
C GLY A 332 18.37 3.20 9.04
N VAL A 333 19.65 3.41 8.74
CA VAL A 333 20.61 2.44 8.22
C VAL A 333 21.71 2.13 9.25
N ALA A 334 22.29 0.94 9.25
CA ALA A 334 23.37 0.59 10.16
C ALA A 334 24.60 1.51 9.97
N ASP A 335 25.22 1.94 11.05
CA ASP A 335 26.47 2.71 11.01
C ASP A 335 27.55 1.89 10.27
N GLY A 336 28.27 2.53 9.35
CA GLY A 336 29.25 1.87 8.47
C GLY A 336 28.70 1.40 7.12
N ARG A 337 27.41 1.54 6.82
CA ARG A 337 26.88 1.35 5.47
C ARG A 337 27.13 2.56 4.59
N ILE A 338 27.08 3.76 5.15
CA ILE A 338 27.43 5.01 4.48
C ILE A 338 28.94 5.20 4.55
N ASP A 339 29.54 5.77 3.51
CA ASP A 339 30.95 6.17 3.55
C ASP A 339 31.24 7.03 4.78
N ALA A 340 32.34 6.76 5.47
CA ALA A 340 32.66 7.39 6.76
C ALA A 340 32.81 8.91 6.67
N ALA A 341 33.36 9.44 5.55
CA ALA A 341 33.53 10.87 5.37
C ALA A 341 32.18 11.53 5.07
N LYS A 342 31.33 10.92 4.20
CA LYS A 342 29.98 11.39 3.91
C LYS A 342 29.11 11.36 5.18
N ALA A 343 29.17 10.28 5.96
CA ALA A 343 28.44 10.15 7.23
C ALA A 343 28.86 11.21 8.26
N ALA A 344 30.17 11.44 8.43
CA ALA A 344 30.67 12.44 9.35
C ALA A 344 30.25 13.87 8.96
N ALA A 345 30.28 14.21 7.66
CA ALA A 345 29.82 15.49 7.15
C ALA A 345 28.31 15.67 7.40
N ALA A 346 27.49 14.66 7.07
CA ALA A 346 26.04 14.71 7.25
C ALA A 346 25.61 14.76 8.73
N LEU A 347 26.37 14.14 9.64
CA LEU A 347 26.19 14.29 11.09
C LEU A 347 26.55 15.70 11.57
N SER A 348 27.63 16.26 11.03
CA SER A 348 28.10 17.59 11.44
C SER A 348 27.14 18.71 11.05
N ASP A 349 26.47 18.60 9.91
CA ASP A 349 25.51 19.59 9.41
C ASP A 349 24.04 19.28 9.74
N GLY A 350 23.81 18.20 10.50
CA GLY A 350 22.49 17.78 10.98
C GLY A 350 21.58 17.19 9.90
N ARG A 351 22.11 16.74 8.75
CA ARG A 351 21.36 15.95 7.76
C ARG A 351 21.12 14.53 8.24
N LEU A 352 22.01 14.01 9.10
CA LEU A 352 21.84 12.75 9.79
C LEU A 352 21.93 12.95 11.31
N GLU A 353 21.31 12.02 12.04
CA GLU A 353 21.47 11.87 13.49
C GLU A 353 21.74 10.40 13.85
N ARG A 354 22.32 10.18 15.05
CA ARG A 354 22.56 8.85 15.57
C ARG A 354 21.36 8.34 16.35
N ALA A 355 20.93 7.11 16.04
CA ALA A 355 19.90 6.37 16.75
C ALA A 355 20.47 4.99 17.19
N GLY A 356 21.18 4.97 18.32
CA GLY A 356 21.93 3.80 18.75
C GLY A 356 23.10 3.49 17.80
N ASP A 357 23.12 2.30 17.23
CA ASP A 357 24.07 1.82 16.23
C ASP A 357 23.69 2.15 14.77
N ARG A 358 22.69 3.02 14.59
CA ARG A 358 22.16 3.39 13.27
C ARG A 358 22.27 4.88 13.02
N LEU A 359 22.25 5.24 11.73
CA LEU A 359 22.14 6.59 11.23
C LEU A 359 20.79 6.78 10.57
N ARG A 360 20.13 7.91 10.85
CA ARG A 360 18.84 8.23 10.22
C ARG A 360 18.75 9.71 9.88
N ILE A 361 17.87 10.06 8.98
CA ILE A 361 17.49 11.43 8.70
C ILE A 361 16.57 11.91 9.83
N PRO A 362 16.80 13.08 10.46
CA PRO A 362 15.87 13.67 11.41
C PRO A 362 14.48 13.88 10.79
N GLU A 363 13.42 13.64 11.56
CA GLU A 363 12.03 13.68 11.05
C GLU A 363 11.68 15.02 10.39
N ASP A 364 12.17 16.11 10.90
CA ASP A 364 11.94 17.47 10.35
C ASP A 364 12.60 17.70 8.98
N ARG A 365 13.48 16.80 8.54
CA ARG A 365 14.14 16.80 7.23
C ARG A 365 13.63 15.77 6.24
N TRP A 366 12.63 14.98 6.61
CA TRP A 366 12.13 13.92 5.72
C TRP A 366 11.51 14.45 4.43
N PHE A 367 10.95 15.67 4.44
CA PHE A 367 10.44 16.28 3.21
C PHE A 367 11.50 16.48 2.11
N VAL A 368 12.76 16.59 2.49
CA VAL A 368 13.92 16.75 1.59
C VAL A 368 14.85 15.52 1.63
N SER A 369 14.35 14.39 2.08
CA SER A 369 15.15 13.18 2.27
C SER A 369 15.81 12.67 0.99
N ASP A 370 15.16 12.82 -0.16
CA ASP A 370 15.70 12.33 -1.42
C ASP A 370 16.98 13.05 -1.83
N ASP A 371 17.07 14.37 -1.62
CA ASP A 371 18.31 15.15 -1.83
C ASP A 371 19.42 14.70 -0.87
N ILE A 372 19.06 14.47 0.41
CA ILE A 372 20.01 13.98 1.41
C ILE A 372 20.52 12.59 1.04
N ILE A 373 19.64 11.69 0.64
CA ILE A 373 19.99 10.32 0.24
C ILE A 373 20.88 10.32 -0.99
N ALA A 374 20.57 11.13 -2.01
CA ALA A 374 21.37 11.23 -3.23
C ALA A 374 22.83 11.65 -2.96
N ASP A 375 23.09 12.44 -1.94
CA ASP A 375 24.45 12.81 -1.53
C ASP A 375 25.19 11.68 -0.81
N LEU A 376 24.48 10.71 -0.25
CA LEU A 376 25.01 9.66 0.63
C LEU A 376 25.27 8.31 -0.06
N VAL A 377 24.58 8.04 -1.14
CA VAL A 377 24.77 6.85 -1.97
C VAL A 377 25.97 6.97 -2.92
#